data_e56d69809b0f2c6af625d0f67fe8aa91
#
_entry.id   e56d69809b0f2c6af625d0f67fe8aa91
#
_cell.length_a   1.000
_cell.length_b   1.000
_cell.length_c   1.000
_cell.angle_alpha   90.00
_cell.angle_beta   90.00
_cell.angle_gamma   90.00
#
_symmetry.space_group_name_H-M   'P 1'
#
loop_
_entity.id
_entity.type
_entity.pdbx_description
1 polymer ?
#
loop_
_entity_poly.entity_id
_entity_poly.type
_entity_poly.pdbx_seq_one_letter_code
_entity_poly.pdbx_strand_id
1 'polypeptide(L)'
;MNKDLLKKRYKKEKRFILIGRIAVSLTIIFLVILLGSILLRGISGFYTTNISLKTNLLEEIIDPAQNKNVDEIFKASWRKVSRTAIYNILDDYNDSKNIEKSTRKEKRDFIRLFSRSSEFYVRDYTLKNINNIGEVVTINVPASSLVDQYLKGKIDINLDESNRPISDAQISWINFMVEKKMIEKKFNVSFFSNGDSRNSEEAGILGAMVGSFLALMVTIIAAFPLGVMSAIYLEEFAPKNKFTNLIEVNINNLAAVPSIVFGLLGLA
;
A
#
# COMPACT_ATOMS: atom_id res chain seq x y z
N MET A 1 3.68 69.10 0.92
CA MET A 1 3.70 67.67 1.34
C MET A 1 5.15 67.29 1.68
N ASN A 2 5.46 66.87 2.92
CA ASN A 2 6.83 66.73 3.40
C ASN A 2 7.49 65.49 2.76
N LYS A 3 8.47 65.66 1.86
CA LYS A 3 9.15 64.64 1.07
C LYS A 3 9.81 63.55 1.95
N ASP A 4 10.25 63.92 3.12
CA ASP A 4 10.90 62.97 4.07
C ASP A 4 9.92 62.00 4.72
N LEU A 5 8.70 62.45 5.00
CA LEU A 5 7.62 61.59 5.51
C LEU A 5 7.17 60.56 4.44
N LEU A 6 7.12 60.95 3.18
CA LEU A 6 6.84 60.05 2.06
C LEU A 6 7.92 58.99 1.89
N LYS A 7 9.21 59.36 1.92
CA LYS A 7 10.32 58.41 1.84
C LYS A 7 10.28 57.39 3.00
N LYS A 8 9.97 57.81 4.22
CA LYS A 8 9.82 56.91 5.39
C LYS A 8 8.65 55.95 5.21
N ARG A 9 7.51 56.36 4.65
CA ARG A 9 6.35 55.50 4.38
C ARG A 9 6.69 54.46 3.30
N TYR A 10 7.29 54.82 2.18
CA TYR A 10 7.72 53.89 1.15
C TYR A 10 8.77 52.88 1.65
N LYS A 11 9.67 53.31 2.55
CA LYS A 11 10.64 52.39 3.16
C LYS A 11 9.96 51.36 4.08
N LYS A 12 8.94 51.77 4.85
CA LYS A 12 8.13 50.85 5.68
C LYS A 12 7.31 49.89 4.82
N GLU A 13 6.68 50.38 3.75
CA GLU A 13 5.91 49.61 2.82
C GLU A 13 6.78 48.54 2.12
N LYS A 14 7.97 48.90 1.60
CA LYS A 14 8.92 47.96 1.03
C LYS A 14 9.33 46.87 2.02
N ARG A 15 9.57 47.22 3.29
CA ARG A 15 9.89 46.25 4.34
C ARG A 15 8.71 45.31 4.59
N PHE A 16 7.50 45.84 4.68
CA PHE A 16 6.29 45.02 4.85
C PHE A 16 6.07 44.03 3.70
N ILE A 17 6.21 44.51 2.45
CA ILE A 17 6.14 43.67 1.26
C ILE A 17 7.24 42.60 1.28
N LEU A 18 8.47 42.94 1.68
CA LEU A 18 9.57 42.01 1.79
C LEU A 18 9.28 40.90 2.82
N ILE A 19 8.79 41.29 4.00
CA ILE A 19 8.38 40.36 5.07
C ILE A 19 7.28 39.43 4.57
N GLY A 20 6.26 39.96 3.87
CA GLY A 20 5.20 39.19 3.27
C GLY A 20 5.74 38.18 2.23
N ARG A 21 6.64 38.62 1.36
CA ARG A 21 7.29 37.71 0.38
C ARG A 21 8.10 36.62 1.06
N ILE A 22 8.87 36.95 2.11
CA ILE A 22 9.63 35.96 2.88
C ILE A 22 8.69 34.95 3.53
N ALA A 23 7.60 35.39 4.15
CA ALA A 23 6.61 34.52 4.78
C ALA A 23 5.99 33.53 3.75
N VAL A 24 5.55 34.04 2.60
CA VAL A 24 5.01 33.22 1.51
C VAL A 24 6.05 32.21 0.99
N SER A 25 7.30 32.68 0.75
CA SER A 25 8.37 31.80 0.30
C SER A 25 8.67 30.67 1.30
N LEU A 26 8.66 31.00 2.59
CA LEU A 26 8.90 30.04 3.67
C LEU A 26 7.78 28.98 3.74
N THR A 27 6.54 29.40 3.56
CA THR A 27 5.38 28.51 3.48
C THR A 27 5.50 27.55 2.28
N ILE A 28 5.88 28.05 1.12
CA ILE A 28 6.07 27.23 -0.08
C ILE A 28 7.21 26.23 0.13
N ILE A 29 8.35 26.67 0.69
CA ILE A 29 9.48 25.77 0.99
C ILE A 29 9.05 24.67 1.95
N PHE A 30 8.33 25.00 3.02
CA PHE A 30 7.81 24.02 3.96
C PHE A 30 6.87 23.02 3.29
N LEU A 31 5.97 23.48 2.43
CA LEU A 31 5.07 22.64 1.66
C LEU A 31 5.85 21.67 0.74
N VAL A 32 6.87 22.18 0.04
CA VAL A 32 7.73 21.36 -0.83
C VAL A 32 8.48 20.30 -0.04
N ILE A 33 9.03 20.66 1.13
CA ILE A 33 9.72 19.71 2.01
C ILE A 33 8.73 18.64 2.50
N LEU A 34 7.52 19.02 2.93
CA LEU A 34 6.49 18.10 3.39
C LEU A 34 6.07 17.13 2.29
N LEU A 35 5.69 17.64 1.12
CA LEU A 35 5.30 16.82 -0.03
C LEU A 35 6.46 15.94 -0.50
N GLY A 36 7.67 16.48 -0.58
CA GLY A 36 8.86 15.73 -0.92
C GLY A 36 9.12 14.57 0.05
N SER A 37 8.99 14.81 1.34
CA SER A 37 9.13 13.77 2.38
C SER A 37 8.09 12.67 2.22
N ILE A 38 6.83 13.03 1.96
CA ILE A 38 5.75 12.05 1.73
C ILE A 38 6.03 11.21 0.48
N LEU A 39 6.41 11.85 -0.63
CA LEU A 39 6.72 11.17 -1.89
C LEU A 39 7.91 10.21 -1.74
N LEU A 40 9.01 10.67 -1.14
CA LEU A 40 10.21 9.85 -0.93
C LEU A 40 9.94 8.61 -0.08
N ARG A 41 9.12 8.75 0.96
CA ARG A 41 8.71 7.61 1.80
C ARG A 41 7.70 6.69 1.11
N GLY A 42 6.80 7.25 0.32
CA GLY A 42 5.74 6.54 -0.39
C GLY A 42 6.23 5.75 -1.60
N ILE A 43 7.30 6.22 -2.29
CA ILE A 43 7.76 5.62 -3.55
C ILE A 43 8.15 4.14 -3.40
N SER A 44 8.65 3.76 -2.22
CA SER A 44 8.97 2.38 -1.92
C SER A 44 7.75 1.44 -1.89
N GLY A 45 6.54 1.98 -1.71
CA GLY A 45 5.28 1.23 -1.74
C GLY A 45 4.86 0.78 -3.14
N PHE A 46 5.36 1.47 -4.19
CA PHE A 46 5.07 1.13 -5.58
C PHE A 46 5.87 -0.08 -6.08
N TYR A 47 6.77 -0.61 -5.28
CA TYR A 47 7.53 -1.81 -5.59
C TYR A 47 7.25 -2.88 -4.55
N THR A 48 7.16 -4.13 -5.00
CA THR A 48 7.02 -5.31 -4.16
C THR A 48 8.16 -6.28 -4.43
N THR A 49 8.45 -7.09 -3.43
CA THR A 49 9.49 -8.12 -3.50
C THR A 49 8.86 -9.46 -3.85
N ASN A 50 9.37 -10.12 -4.90
CA ASN A 50 9.00 -11.46 -5.27
C ASN A 50 10.18 -12.41 -5.06
N ILE A 51 9.86 -13.68 -4.78
CA ILE A 51 10.84 -14.76 -4.65
C ILE A 51 10.61 -15.75 -5.79
N SER A 52 11.66 -16.08 -6.51
CA SER A 52 11.64 -17.10 -7.57
C SER A 52 11.65 -18.49 -6.94
N LEU A 53 10.54 -19.17 -7.03
CA LEU A 53 10.31 -20.49 -6.45
C LEU A 53 10.45 -21.57 -7.54
N LYS A 54 11.53 -22.38 -7.46
CA LYS A 54 11.72 -23.52 -8.31
C LYS A 54 10.80 -24.65 -7.85
N THR A 55 9.74 -24.88 -8.61
CA THR A 55 8.64 -25.76 -8.24
C THR A 55 8.59 -26.97 -9.17
N ASN A 56 8.61 -28.16 -8.61
CA ASN A 56 8.33 -29.38 -9.35
C ASN A 56 6.80 -29.61 -9.36
N LEU A 57 6.21 -29.57 -10.55
CA LEU A 57 4.77 -29.77 -10.75
C LEU A 57 4.45 -31.26 -10.82
N LEU A 58 4.60 -31.95 -9.68
CA LEU A 58 4.41 -33.40 -9.57
C LEU A 58 3.02 -33.83 -10.06
N GLU A 59 2.98 -34.61 -11.12
CA GLU A 59 1.76 -35.13 -11.75
C GLU A 59 0.90 -35.90 -10.76
N GLU A 60 1.54 -36.75 -9.92
CA GLU A 60 0.88 -37.55 -8.88
C GLU A 60 0.05 -36.71 -7.87
N ILE A 61 0.40 -35.44 -7.68
CA ILE A 61 -0.29 -34.53 -6.74
C ILE A 61 -1.30 -33.65 -7.47
N ILE A 62 -0.98 -33.24 -8.71
CA ILE A 62 -1.73 -32.22 -9.44
C ILE A 62 -2.77 -32.86 -10.36
N ASP A 63 -2.42 -33.95 -11.07
CA ASP A 63 -3.28 -34.64 -12.00
C ASP A 63 -3.09 -36.17 -11.93
N PRO A 64 -3.44 -36.79 -10.79
CA PRO A 64 -3.22 -38.25 -10.59
C PRO A 64 -3.98 -39.10 -11.59
N ALA A 65 -5.04 -38.60 -12.21
CA ALA A 65 -5.80 -39.31 -13.24
C ALA A 65 -5.23 -39.15 -14.65
N GLN A 66 -4.25 -38.25 -14.83
CA GLN A 66 -3.61 -37.93 -16.11
C GLN A 66 -4.59 -37.53 -17.23
N ASN A 67 -5.72 -36.95 -16.82
CA ASN A 67 -6.81 -36.58 -17.72
C ASN A 67 -6.83 -35.08 -18.08
N LYS A 68 -5.92 -34.31 -17.48
CA LYS A 68 -5.81 -32.83 -17.61
C LYS A 68 -7.14 -32.10 -17.36
N ASN A 69 -7.98 -32.64 -16.47
CA ASN A 69 -9.24 -32.03 -16.11
C ASN A 69 -9.00 -30.79 -15.24
N VAL A 70 -9.39 -29.63 -15.75
CA VAL A 70 -9.17 -28.33 -15.09
C VAL A 70 -9.81 -28.28 -13.69
N ASP A 71 -10.99 -28.87 -13.51
CA ASP A 71 -11.70 -28.86 -12.22
C ASP A 71 -10.99 -29.72 -11.16
N GLU A 72 -10.39 -30.83 -11.58
CA GLU A 72 -9.60 -31.70 -10.70
C GLU A 72 -8.27 -31.04 -10.34
N ILE A 73 -7.56 -30.51 -11.35
CA ILE A 73 -6.33 -29.74 -11.16
C ILE A 73 -6.57 -28.54 -10.22
N PHE A 74 -7.68 -27.81 -10.38
CA PHE A 74 -8.01 -26.69 -9.52
C PHE A 74 -8.11 -27.10 -8.04
N LYS A 75 -8.59 -28.30 -7.74
CA LYS A 75 -8.79 -28.83 -6.38
C LYS A 75 -7.55 -29.53 -5.83
N ALA A 76 -6.47 -29.65 -6.60
CA ALA A 76 -5.25 -30.32 -6.17
C ALA A 76 -4.65 -29.70 -4.89
N SER A 77 -3.75 -30.43 -4.22
CA SER A 77 -3.13 -29.98 -2.98
C SER A 77 -2.01 -28.95 -3.19
N TRP A 78 -2.37 -27.76 -3.66
CA TRP A 78 -1.44 -26.69 -4.00
C TRP A 78 -0.57 -26.26 -2.84
N ARG A 79 -1.12 -26.33 -1.62
CA ARG A 79 -0.36 -26.09 -0.40
C ARG A 79 0.80 -27.05 -0.24
N LYS A 80 0.61 -28.33 -0.59
CA LYS A 80 1.67 -29.35 -0.51
C LYS A 80 2.76 -29.05 -1.56
N VAL A 81 2.36 -28.76 -2.79
CA VAL A 81 3.28 -28.42 -3.88
C VAL A 81 4.13 -27.19 -3.54
N SER A 82 3.47 -26.09 -3.16
CA SER A 82 4.15 -24.84 -2.80
C SER A 82 5.09 -25.01 -1.59
N ARG A 83 4.63 -25.69 -0.52
CA ARG A 83 5.48 -25.92 0.66
C ARG A 83 6.69 -26.79 0.38
N THR A 84 6.54 -27.82 -0.44
CA THR A 84 7.68 -28.66 -0.85
C THR A 84 8.72 -27.81 -1.56
N ALA A 85 8.31 -26.98 -2.52
CA ALA A 85 9.22 -26.11 -3.24
C ALA A 85 9.91 -25.08 -2.30
N ILE A 86 9.18 -24.53 -1.32
CA ILE A 86 9.74 -23.61 -0.31
C ILE A 86 10.77 -24.35 0.57
N TYR A 87 10.47 -25.56 1.02
CA TYR A 87 11.40 -26.32 1.86
C TYR A 87 12.65 -26.76 1.13
N ASN A 88 12.58 -27.01 -0.17
CA ASN A 88 13.78 -27.29 -0.98
C ASN A 88 14.80 -26.12 -0.90
N ILE A 89 14.33 -24.86 -0.87
CA ILE A 89 15.23 -23.71 -0.69
C ILE A 89 15.90 -23.73 0.69
N LEU A 90 15.17 -24.13 1.73
CA LEU A 90 15.73 -24.26 3.07
C LEU A 90 16.74 -25.42 3.15
N ASP A 91 16.46 -26.53 2.47
CA ASP A 91 17.37 -27.67 2.40
C ASP A 91 18.64 -27.29 1.61
N ASP A 92 18.53 -26.55 0.49
CA ASP A 92 19.67 -25.99 -0.24
C ASP A 92 20.51 -25.04 0.62
N TYR A 93 19.88 -24.22 1.50
CA TYR A 93 20.59 -23.39 2.46
C TYR A 93 21.37 -24.24 3.48
N ASN A 94 20.73 -25.25 4.07
CA ASN A 94 21.35 -26.13 5.05
C ASN A 94 22.56 -26.88 4.44
N ASP A 95 22.39 -27.41 3.23
CA ASP A 95 23.48 -28.08 2.52
C ASP A 95 24.65 -27.14 2.26
N SER A 96 24.37 -25.89 1.91
CA SER A 96 25.42 -24.86 1.71
C SER A 96 26.20 -24.50 2.97
N LYS A 97 25.62 -24.71 4.15
CA LYS A 97 26.20 -24.40 5.46
C LYS A 97 26.64 -25.63 6.25
N ASN A 98 26.52 -26.85 5.69
CA ASN A 98 26.74 -28.11 6.36
C ASN A 98 25.97 -28.26 7.68
N ILE A 99 24.70 -27.81 7.66
CA ILE A 99 23.78 -27.87 8.81
C ILE A 99 22.96 -29.15 8.69
N GLU A 100 22.72 -29.84 9.80
CA GLU A 100 21.77 -30.96 9.86
C GLU A 100 20.35 -30.52 9.50
N LYS A 101 19.46 -31.50 9.28
CA LYS A 101 18.07 -31.26 8.88
C LYS A 101 17.35 -30.25 9.77
N SER A 102 16.67 -29.30 9.13
CA SER A 102 15.91 -28.25 9.78
C SER A 102 14.84 -28.81 10.74
N THR A 103 14.71 -28.19 11.89
CA THR A 103 13.68 -28.46 12.89
C THR A 103 12.29 -28.03 12.39
N ARG A 104 11.23 -28.52 13.05
CA ARG A 104 9.85 -28.10 12.78
C ARG A 104 9.65 -26.58 12.98
N LYS A 105 10.38 -25.99 13.93
CA LYS A 105 10.32 -24.56 14.22
C LYS A 105 10.93 -23.76 13.05
N GLU A 106 12.13 -24.13 12.61
CA GLU A 106 12.82 -23.48 11.48
C GLU A 106 11.99 -23.56 10.20
N LYS A 107 11.44 -24.72 9.87
CA LYS A 107 10.54 -24.88 8.69
C LYS A 107 9.32 -23.95 8.78
N ARG A 108 8.73 -23.78 9.95
CA ARG A 108 7.59 -22.88 10.16
C ARG A 108 8.02 -21.41 10.07
N ASP A 109 9.18 -21.05 10.58
CA ASP A 109 9.67 -19.67 10.56
C ASP A 109 10.19 -19.31 9.16
N PHE A 110 10.74 -20.26 8.42
CA PHE A 110 11.15 -20.08 7.02
C PHE A 110 9.95 -19.84 6.09
N ILE A 111 8.88 -20.63 6.21
CA ILE A 111 7.70 -20.46 5.36
C ILE A 111 7.02 -19.10 5.55
N ARG A 112 7.20 -18.44 6.71
CA ARG A 112 6.71 -17.09 6.98
C ARG A 112 7.41 -16.01 6.15
N LEU A 113 8.51 -16.32 5.49
CA LEU A 113 9.20 -15.41 4.56
C LEU A 113 8.45 -15.28 3.24
N PHE A 114 7.55 -16.20 2.94
CA PHE A 114 6.72 -16.22 1.75
C PHE A 114 5.31 -15.75 2.07
N SER A 115 4.62 -15.15 1.08
CA SER A 115 3.19 -14.85 1.23
C SER A 115 2.39 -16.14 1.45
N ARG A 116 1.34 -16.03 2.25
CA ARG A 116 0.39 -17.13 2.47
C ARG A 116 -0.34 -17.55 1.20
N SER A 117 -0.43 -16.66 0.23
CA SER A 117 -1.05 -16.88 -1.07
C SER A 117 -0.13 -17.55 -2.09
N SER A 118 1.12 -17.84 -1.75
CA SER A 118 2.07 -18.50 -2.67
C SER A 118 1.47 -19.74 -3.34
N GLU A 119 0.62 -20.50 -2.63
CA GLU A 119 -0.09 -21.66 -3.16
C GLU A 119 -1.01 -21.30 -4.34
N PHE A 120 -1.66 -20.13 -4.31
CA PHE A 120 -2.54 -19.66 -5.38
C PHE A 120 -1.74 -19.21 -6.61
N TYR A 121 -0.57 -18.60 -6.43
CA TYR A 121 0.33 -18.24 -7.53
C TYR A 121 0.82 -19.48 -8.29
N VAL A 122 1.17 -20.55 -7.55
CA VAL A 122 1.57 -21.83 -8.15
C VAL A 122 0.41 -22.47 -8.90
N ARG A 123 -0.79 -22.48 -8.31
CA ARG A 123 -2.01 -22.97 -8.94
C ARG A 123 -2.32 -22.22 -10.24
N ASP A 124 -2.38 -20.89 -10.16
CA ASP A 124 -2.81 -20.06 -11.27
C ASP A 124 -1.81 -20.10 -12.43
N TYR A 125 -0.50 -20.23 -12.12
CA TYR A 125 0.51 -20.51 -13.14
C TYR A 125 0.25 -21.86 -13.84
N THR A 126 0.02 -22.92 -13.06
CA THR A 126 -0.19 -24.27 -13.59
C THR A 126 -1.47 -24.34 -14.41
N LEU A 127 -2.55 -23.72 -13.97
CA LEU A 127 -3.80 -23.67 -14.73
C LEU A 127 -3.65 -22.94 -16.08
N LYS A 128 -2.78 -21.94 -16.16
CA LYS A 128 -2.46 -21.27 -17.43
C LYS A 128 -1.51 -22.07 -18.31
N ASN A 129 -0.76 -23.01 -17.73
CA ASN A 129 0.30 -23.78 -18.39
C ASN A 129 0.18 -25.27 -18.05
N ILE A 130 -0.98 -25.86 -18.33
CA ILE A 130 -1.30 -27.26 -17.97
C ILE A 130 -0.28 -28.27 -18.58
N ASN A 131 0.30 -27.93 -19.72
CA ASN A 131 1.28 -28.77 -20.38
C ASN A 131 2.61 -28.92 -19.61
N ASN A 132 2.87 -28.01 -18.65
CA ASN A 132 4.08 -28.05 -17.83
C ASN A 132 3.93 -28.98 -16.60
N ILE A 133 2.78 -29.64 -16.43
CA ILE A 133 2.61 -30.66 -15.37
C ILE A 133 3.60 -31.77 -15.61
N GLY A 134 4.33 -32.15 -14.55
CA GLY A 134 5.45 -33.11 -14.62
C GLY A 134 6.83 -32.44 -14.78
N GLU A 135 6.88 -31.12 -15.05
CA GLU A 135 8.13 -30.39 -15.25
C GLU A 135 8.52 -29.58 -13.99
N VAL A 136 9.80 -29.17 -13.97
CA VAL A 136 10.33 -28.24 -12.98
C VAL A 136 10.30 -26.84 -13.56
N VAL A 137 9.49 -25.97 -12.98
CA VAL A 137 9.29 -24.59 -13.44
C VAL A 137 9.71 -23.57 -12.38
N THR A 138 10.08 -22.38 -12.81
CA THR A 138 10.35 -21.27 -11.89
C THR A 138 9.15 -20.33 -11.86
N ILE A 139 8.55 -20.20 -10.68
CA ILE A 139 7.35 -19.39 -10.48
C ILE A 139 7.70 -18.27 -9.51
N ASN A 140 7.38 -17.02 -9.86
CA ASN A 140 7.56 -15.89 -8.97
C ASN A 140 6.36 -15.76 -8.02
N VAL A 141 6.63 -15.88 -6.73
CA VAL A 141 5.63 -15.72 -5.66
C VAL A 141 5.93 -14.49 -4.83
N PRO A 142 4.94 -13.80 -4.28
CA PRO A 142 5.20 -12.65 -3.41
C PRO A 142 5.96 -13.08 -2.15
N ALA A 143 6.97 -12.31 -1.78
CA ALA A 143 7.57 -12.40 -0.47
C ALA A 143 6.59 -11.87 0.58
N SER A 144 6.74 -12.29 1.84
CA SER A 144 5.97 -11.69 2.93
C SER A 144 6.34 -10.22 3.13
N SER A 145 5.44 -9.46 3.73
CA SER A 145 5.69 -8.05 4.08
C SER A 145 6.92 -7.87 4.97
N LEU A 146 7.27 -8.88 5.77
CA LEU A 146 8.47 -8.88 6.61
C LEU A 146 9.76 -8.83 5.76
N VAL A 147 9.86 -9.66 4.73
CA VAL A 147 10.99 -9.68 3.79
C VAL A 147 11.08 -8.38 3.02
N ASP A 148 9.94 -7.88 2.53
CA ASP A 148 9.88 -6.63 1.77
C ASP A 148 10.35 -5.43 2.63
N GLN A 149 9.92 -5.35 3.89
CA GLN A 149 10.35 -4.30 4.82
C GLN A 149 11.85 -4.41 5.15
N TYR A 150 12.37 -5.62 5.35
CA TYR A 150 13.79 -5.84 5.60
C TYR A 150 14.63 -5.37 4.41
N LEU A 151 14.29 -5.80 3.20
CA LEU A 151 15.04 -5.43 1.98
C LEU A 151 14.91 -3.95 1.60
N LYS A 152 13.89 -3.27 2.09
CA LYS A 152 13.71 -1.81 1.97
C LYS A 152 14.39 -1.02 3.08
N GLY A 153 15.09 -1.69 4.03
CA GLY A 153 15.78 -1.05 5.14
C GLY A 153 14.84 -0.38 6.15
N LYS A 154 13.59 -0.85 6.25
CA LYS A 154 12.59 -0.32 7.20
C LYS A 154 12.66 -1.00 8.57
N ILE A 155 13.41 -2.08 8.71
CA ILE A 155 13.63 -2.79 9.97
C ILE A 155 15.03 -2.42 10.47
N ASP A 156 15.11 -1.91 11.69
CA ASP A 156 16.38 -1.63 12.34
C ASP A 156 17.01 -2.95 12.82
N ILE A 157 18.08 -3.36 12.15
CA ILE A 157 18.80 -4.61 12.45
C ILE A 157 19.79 -4.47 13.62
N ASN A 158 20.05 -3.24 14.09
CA ASN A 158 20.95 -3.01 15.23
C ASN A 158 20.27 -3.24 16.59
N LEU A 159 18.93 -3.39 16.58
CA LEU A 159 18.18 -3.77 17.78
C LEU A 159 18.40 -5.24 18.11
N ASP A 160 18.31 -5.56 19.39
CA ASP A 160 18.29 -6.95 19.85
C ASP A 160 17.19 -7.76 19.17
N GLU A 161 17.45 -9.05 18.93
CA GLU A 161 16.50 -9.94 18.23
C GLU A 161 15.10 -9.95 18.88
N SER A 162 15.04 -9.82 20.21
CA SER A 162 13.78 -9.75 20.97
C SER A 162 12.92 -8.51 20.69
N ASN A 163 13.54 -7.44 20.19
CA ASN A 163 12.92 -6.12 19.96
C ASN A 163 12.66 -5.82 18.48
N ARG A 164 12.91 -6.78 17.60
CA ARG A 164 12.67 -6.64 16.16
C ARG A 164 11.73 -7.75 15.63
N PRO A 165 10.99 -7.49 14.56
CA PRO A 165 10.02 -8.44 14.01
C PRO A 165 10.67 -9.60 13.22
N ILE A 166 12.00 -9.56 13.00
CA ILE A 166 12.76 -10.53 12.21
C ILE A 166 13.89 -11.12 13.04
N SER A 167 14.07 -12.45 12.96
CA SER A 167 15.15 -13.16 13.65
C SER A 167 16.46 -13.18 12.85
N ASP A 168 17.59 -13.45 13.52
CA ASP A 168 18.90 -13.59 12.86
C ASP A 168 18.91 -14.74 11.86
N ALA A 169 18.24 -15.84 12.19
CA ALA A 169 18.08 -16.96 11.27
C ALA A 169 17.33 -16.55 9.98
N GLN A 170 16.23 -15.79 10.13
CA GLN A 170 15.47 -15.28 8.98
C GLN A 170 16.29 -14.33 8.11
N ILE A 171 17.08 -13.45 8.72
CA ILE A 171 18.02 -12.58 8.01
C ILE A 171 19.01 -13.41 7.20
N SER A 172 19.59 -14.45 7.80
CA SER A 172 20.54 -15.33 7.12
C SER A 172 19.92 -16.04 5.91
N TRP A 173 18.69 -16.51 6.02
CA TRP A 173 17.95 -17.12 4.92
C TRP A 173 17.62 -16.12 3.80
N ILE A 174 17.21 -14.91 4.14
CA ILE A 174 16.95 -13.85 3.15
C ILE A 174 18.23 -13.51 2.40
N ASN A 175 19.36 -13.33 3.11
CA ASN A 175 20.65 -13.03 2.49
C ASN A 175 21.09 -14.15 1.54
N PHE A 176 20.90 -15.42 1.91
CA PHE A 176 21.14 -16.54 1.02
C PHE A 176 20.30 -16.47 -0.25
N MET A 177 18.99 -16.17 -0.13
CA MET A 177 18.14 -16.01 -1.31
C MET A 177 18.56 -14.82 -2.18
N VAL A 178 19.08 -13.74 -1.58
CA VAL A 178 19.66 -12.59 -2.32
C VAL A 178 20.92 -13.02 -3.09
N GLU A 179 21.86 -13.72 -2.42
CA GLU A 179 23.10 -14.22 -3.04
C GLU A 179 22.82 -15.15 -4.21
N LYS A 180 21.80 -16.02 -4.07
CA LYS A 180 21.34 -16.93 -5.13
C LYS A 180 20.51 -16.24 -6.21
N LYS A 181 20.33 -14.92 -6.15
CA LYS A 181 19.51 -14.13 -7.11
C LYS A 181 18.07 -14.63 -7.24
N MET A 182 17.52 -15.19 -6.16
CA MET A 182 16.13 -15.65 -6.11
C MET A 182 15.13 -14.52 -5.83
N ILE A 183 15.63 -13.35 -5.42
CA ILE A 183 14.80 -12.19 -5.04
C ILE A 183 14.78 -11.17 -6.18
N GLU A 184 13.58 -10.79 -6.58
CA GLU A 184 13.33 -9.79 -7.63
C GLU A 184 12.39 -8.69 -7.12
N LYS A 185 12.74 -7.43 -7.39
CA LYS A 185 11.85 -6.29 -7.14
C LYS A 185 11.02 -6.04 -8.39
N LYS A 186 9.69 -5.99 -8.22
CA LYS A 186 8.73 -5.69 -9.31
C LYS A 186 7.86 -4.51 -8.95
N PHE A 187 7.32 -3.84 -9.97
CA PHE A 187 6.28 -2.84 -9.77
C PHE A 187 5.04 -3.50 -9.15
N ASN A 188 4.49 -2.89 -8.11
CA ASN A 188 3.39 -3.45 -7.35
C ASN A 188 2.04 -3.20 -8.05
N VAL A 189 1.75 -3.99 -9.06
CA VAL A 189 0.47 -3.92 -9.78
C VAL A 189 -0.69 -4.24 -8.84
N SER A 190 -0.49 -5.19 -7.91
CA SER A 190 -1.51 -5.61 -6.93
C SER A 190 -2.00 -4.44 -6.07
N PHE A 191 -1.14 -3.48 -5.76
CA PHE A 191 -1.51 -2.28 -5.03
C PHE A 191 -2.62 -1.48 -5.73
N PHE A 192 -2.64 -1.44 -7.07
CA PHE A 192 -3.63 -0.69 -7.83
C PHE A 192 -4.84 -1.53 -8.26
N SER A 193 -4.68 -2.85 -8.37
CA SER A 193 -5.70 -3.76 -8.92
C SER A 193 -6.48 -4.51 -7.85
N ASN A 194 -5.92 -4.66 -6.65
CA ASN A 194 -6.55 -5.43 -5.59
C ASN A 194 -7.39 -4.52 -4.66
N GLY A 195 -8.38 -5.14 -4.02
CA GLY A 195 -9.07 -4.57 -2.88
C GLY A 195 -8.29 -4.80 -1.57
N ASP A 196 -9.01 -4.74 -0.46
CA ASP A 196 -8.46 -5.06 0.86
C ASP A 196 -8.12 -6.55 0.96
N SER A 197 -7.02 -6.87 1.64
CA SER A 197 -6.53 -8.22 1.86
C SER A 197 -5.97 -8.39 3.27
N ARG A 198 -6.14 -9.59 3.84
CA ARG A 198 -5.50 -9.97 5.12
C ARG A 198 -3.99 -10.13 4.99
N ASN A 199 -3.49 -10.37 3.80
CA ASN A 199 -2.07 -10.42 3.48
C ASN A 199 -1.64 -9.03 3.03
N SER A 200 -0.88 -8.33 3.86
CA SER A 200 -0.49 -6.93 3.61
C SER A 200 0.29 -6.74 2.30
N GLU A 201 1.03 -7.74 1.86
CA GLU A 201 1.76 -7.74 0.58
C GLU A 201 0.85 -7.77 -0.66
N GLU A 202 -0.42 -8.14 -0.49
CA GLU A 202 -1.43 -8.25 -1.56
C GLU A 202 -2.54 -7.22 -1.43
N ALA A 203 -2.55 -6.47 -0.33
CA ALA A 203 -3.54 -5.43 -0.13
C ALA A 203 -3.37 -4.31 -1.17
N GLY A 204 -4.49 -3.88 -1.74
CA GLY A 204 -4.54 -2.81 -2.73
C GLY A 204 -5.52 -1.71 -2.33
N ILE A 205 -5.47 -0.63 -3.09
CA ILE A 205 -6.30 0.57 -2.84
C ILE A 205 -7.56 0.63 -3.71
N LEU A 206 -7.74 -0.30 -4.66
CA LEU A 206 -8.83 -0.22 -5.64
C LEU A 206 -10.21 -0.13 -4.96
N GLY A 207 -10.45 -0.98 -3.96
CA GLY A 207 -11.72 -0.97 -3.23
C GLY A 207 -12.00 0.37 -2.54
N ALA A 208 -10.98 0.94 -1.88
CA ALA A 208 -11.09 2.23 -1.23
C ALA A 208 -11.28 3.38 -2.24
N MET A 209 -10.58 3.34 -3.38
CA MET A 209 -10.72 4.34 -4.44
C MET A 209 -12.13 4.31 -5.06
N VAL A 210 -12.61 3.13 -5.42
CA VAL A 210 -13.96 2.96 -6.01
C VAL A 210 -15.02 3.36 -4.99
N GLY A 211 -14.91 2.93 -3.74
CA GLY A 211 -15.83 3.29 -2.67
C GLY A 211 -15.87 4.80 -2.42
N SER A 212 -14.71 5.46 -2.34
CA SER A 212 -14.62 6.91 -2.19
C SER A 212 -15.21 7.65 -3.39
N PHE A 213 -14.93 7.20 -4.61
CA PHE A 213 -15.48 7.80 -5.83
C PHE A 213 -17.01 7.70 -5.85
N LEU A 214 -17.57 6.53 -5.57
CA LEU A 214 -19.02 6.33 -5.52
C LEU A 214 -19.68 7.17 -4.42
N ALA A 215 -19.07 7.24 -3.23
CA ALA A 215 -19.57 8.06 -2.13
C ALA A 215 -19.58 9.55 -2.52
N LEU A 216 -18.52 10.05 -3.15
CA LEU A 216 -18.45 11.43 -3.66
C LEU A 216 -19.52 11.68 -4.74
N MET A 217 -19.70 10.76 -5.67
CA MET A 217 -20.72 10.89 -6.72
C MET A 217 -22.14 10.99 -6.12
N VAL A 218 -22.48 10.12 -5.18
CA VAL A 218 -23.78 10.16 -4.50
C VAL A 218 -23.95 11.49 -3.75
N THR A 219 -22.91 11.92 -3.03
CA THR A 219 -22.93 13.18 -2.29
C THR A 219 -23.12 14.38 -3.20
N ILE A 220 -22.41 14.45 -4.33
CA ILE A 220 -22.53 15.55 -5.30
C ILE A 220 -23.93 15.56 -5.91
N ILE A 221 -24.43 14.39 -6.38
CA ILE A 221 -25.76 14.29 -7.02
C ILE A 221 -26.87 14.70 -6.06
N ALA A 222 -26.73 14.40 -4.76
CA ALA A 222 -27.74 14.77 -3.76
C ALA A 222 -27.56 16.20 -3.25
N ALA A 223 -26.36 16.58 -2.83
CA ALA A 223 -26.10 17.84 -2.15
C ALA A 223 -26.08 19.05 -3.10
N PHE A 224 -25.54 18.89 -4.33
CA PHE A 224 -25.42 20.02 -5.25
C PHE A 224 -26.78 20.59 -5.70
N PRO A 225 -27.75 19.77 -6.19
CA PRO A 225 -29.07 20.30 -6.56
C PRO A 225 -29.82 20.93 -5.38
N LEU A 226 -29.78 20.29 -4.20
CA LEU A 226 -30.42 20.82 -2.99
C LEU A 226 -29.79 22.13 -2.54
N GLY A 227 -28.47 22.23 -2.58
CA GLY A 227 -27.72 23.44 -2.25
C GLY A 227 -28.07 24.60 -3.21
N VAL A 228 -28.06 24.34 -4.52
CA VAL A 228 -28.43 25.33 -5.54
C VAL A 228 -29.88 25.82 -5.37
N MET A 229 -30.82 24.88 -5.21
CA MET A 229 -32.23 25.23 -4.99
C MET A 229 -32.41 26.05 -3.71
N SER A 230 -31.74 25.68 -2.63
CA SER A 230 -31.79 26.41 -1.37
C SER A 230 -31.21 27.82 -1.50
N ALA A 231 -30.09 27.96 -2.19
CA ALA A 231 -29.46 29.25 -2.42
C ALA A 231 -30.35 30.17 -3.25
N ILE A 232 -30.92 29.68 -4.35
CA ILE A 232 -31.84 30.45 -5.20
C ILE A 232 -33.09 30.85 -4.40
N TYR A 233 -33.65 29.91 -3.63
CA TYR A 233 -34.79 30.22 -2.79
C TYR A 233 -34.53 31.33 -1.77
N LEU A 234 -33.42 31.24 -1.06
CA LEU A 234 -33.03 32.19 -0.03
C LEU A 234 -32.73 33.59 -0.62
N GLU A 235 -32.08 33.65 -1.78
CA GLU A 235 -31.65 34.92 -2.40
C GLU A 235 -32.81 35.61 -3.13
N GLU A 236 -33.64 34.85 -3.88
CA GLU A 236 -34.66 35.45 -4.79
C GLU A 236 -36.07 35.42 -4.22
N PHE A 237 -36.44 34.41 -3.43
CA PHE A 237 -37.85 34.16 -3.06
C PHE A 237 -38.14 34.28 -1.56
N ALA A 238 -37.14 34.10 -0.70
CA ALA A 238 -37.37 34.09 0.74
C ALA A 238 -37.71 35.48 1.29
N PRO A 239 -38.74 35.58 2.15
CA PRO A 239 -39.11 36.87 2.78
C PRO A 239 -38.00 37.32 3.72
N LYS A 240 -37.61 38.61 3.67
CA LYS A 240 -36.61 39.19 4.54
C LYS A 240 -37.16 39.36 5.97
N ASN A 241 -37.07 38.31 6.77
CA ASN A 241 -37.52 38.27 8.16
C ASN A 241 -36.43 37.69 9.08
N LYS A 242 -36.66 37.72 10.40
CA LYS A 242 -35.71 37.20 11.39
C LYS A 242 -35.37 35.71 11.22
N PHE A 243 -36.31 34.92 10.69
CA PHE A 243 -36.12 33.49 10.50
C PHE A 243 -35.18 33.21 9.33
N THR A 244 -35.39 33.87 8.18
CA THR A 244 -34.50 33.78 7.02
C THR A 244 -33.08 34.23 7.38
N ASN A 245 -32.97 35.35 8.12
CA ASN A 245 -31.67 35.86 8.56
C ASN A 245 -30.96 34.85 9.50
N LEU A 246 -31.70 34.17 10.36
CA LEU A 246 -31.14 33.10 11.21
C LEU A 246 -30.58 31.95 10.39
N ILE A 247 -31.29 31.54 9.33
CA ILE A 247 -30.83 30.46 8.41
C ILE A 247 -29.55 30.89 7.69
N GLU A 248 -29.51 32.10 7.12
CA GLU A 248 -28.33 32.64 6.43
C GLU A 248 -27.09 32.68 7.35
N VAL A 249 -27.28 33.19 8.60
CA VAL A 249 -26.19 33.23 9.61
C VAL A 249 -25.69 31.80 9.89
N ASN A 250 -26.57 30.81 10.04
CA ASN A 250 -26.16 29.42 10.27
C ASN A 250 -25.41 28.83 9.08
N ILE A 251 -25.88 29.07 7.85
CA ILE A 251 -25.18 28.60 6.64
C ILE A 251 -23.79 29.22 6.57
N ASN A 252 -23.66 30.52 6.80
CA ASN A 252 -22.37 31.20 6.81
C ASN A 252 -21.43 30.66 7.90
N ASN A 253 -21.98 30.37 9.09
CA ASN A 253 -21.21 29.78 10.19
C ASN A 253 -20.73 28.37 9.85
N LEU A 254 -21.58 27.52 9.22
CA LEU A 254 -21.20 26.19 8.76
C LEU A 254 -20.12 26.27 7.68
N ALA A 255 -20.21 27.23 6.76
CA ALA A 255 -19.21 27.44 5.72
C ALA A 255 -17.84 27.89 6.28
N ALA A 256 -17.84 28.55 7.45
CA ALA A 256 -16.62 29.00 8.14
C ALA A 256 -15.90 27.85 8.89
N VAL A 257 -16.58 26.73 9.16
CA VAL A 257 -15.97 25.58 9.86
C VAL A 257 -15.03 24.82 8.92
N PRO A 258 -13.76 24.58 9.31
CA PRO A 258 -12.84 23.81 8.51
C PRO A 258 -13.39 22.41 8.22
N SER A 259 -13.30 21.94 6.96
CA SER A 259 -13.84 20.64 6.52
C SER A 259 -13.31 19.44 7.32
N ILE A 260 -12.08 19.57 7.87
CA ILE A 260 -11.48 18.53 8.72
C ILE A 260 -12.30 18.25 9.99
N VAL A 261 -13.00 19.27 10.53
CA VAL A 261 -13.86 19.11 11.72
C VAL A 261 -15.04 18.19 11.40
N PHE A 262 -15.66 18.36 10.22
CA PHE A 262 -16.73 17.47 9.77
C PHE A 262 -16.23 16.03 9.53
N GLY A 263 -15.02 15.88 9.01
CA GLY A 263 -14.38 14.57 8.88
C GLY A 263 -14.15 13.87 10.22
N LEU A 264 -13.70 14.61 11.24
CA LEU A 264 -13.50 14.08 12.59
C LEU A 264 -14.83 13.71 13.27
N LEU A 265 -15.88 14.52 13.11
CA LEU A 265 -17.21 14.22 13.64
C LEU A 265 -17.85 13.00 12.96
N GLY A 266 -17.55 12.75 11.70
CA GLY A 266 -18.04 11.55 10.96
C GLY A 266 -17.31 10.26 11.33
N LEU A 267 -16.18 10.34 12.04
CA LEU A 267 -15.42 9.19 12.54
C LEU A 267 -15.79 8.79 13.97
N ALA A 268 -16.47 9.66 14.70
CA ALA A 268 -16.93 9.43 16.08
C ALA A 268 -18.28 8.73 16.11
#